data_f94fe4bc4c3d3e4ffce0184124d027ea
#
_entry.id   f94fe4bc4c3d3e4ffce0184124d027ea
#
_cell.length_a   1.000
_cell.length_b   1.000
_cell.length_c   1.000
_cell.angle_alpha   90.00
_cell.angle_beta   90.00
_cell.angle_gamma   90.00
#
_symmetry.space_group_name_H-M   'P 1'
#
loop_
_entity.id
_entity.type
_entity.pdbx_description
1 polymer ?
#
loop_
_entity_poly.entity_id
_entity_poly.type
_entity_poly.pdbx_seq_one_letter_code
_entity_poly.pdbx_strand_id
1 'polypeptide(L)'
;MAITSEIIGKLGGRVEVIPVEAVNSGGRGDTILHTVHVPDGESWLIAVIGDMSPASTVSGGAPDLMVGDIKTNRFNTQNRMTVAGVHDGTVEVKMVKNITSGTDSFTGHVYTVKL
;
A
#
# COMPACT_ATOMS: atom_id res chain seq x y z
N MET A 1 12.52 -3.26 -6.27
CA MET A 1 13.72 -2.41 -6.30
C MET A 1 13.70 -1.51 -5.07
N ALA A 2 14.79 -1.44 -4.37
CA ALA A 2 14.90 -0.56 -3.22
C ALA A 2 15.29 0.86 -3.67
N ILE A 3 14.65 1.87 -3.09
CA ILE A 3 15.02 3.26 -3.27
C ILE A 3 16.01 3.62 -2.16
N THR A 4 17.22 4.00 -2.54
CA THR A 4 18.26 4.38 -1.59
C THR A 4 18.22 5.88 -1.29
N SER A 5 18.80 6.28 -0.16
CA SER A 5 18.93 7.69 0.21
C SER A 5 19.65 8.50 -0.88
N GLU A 6 20.61 7.88 -1.55
CA GLU A 6 21.34 8.50 -2.65
C GLU A 6 20.44 8.82 -3.83
N ILE A 7 19.58 7.89 -4.23
CA ILE A 7 18.61 8.11 -5.32
C ILE A 7 17.61 9.19 -4.91
N ILE A 8 17.11 9.15 -3.69
CA ILE A 8 16.18 10.15 -3.17
C ILE A 8 16.82 11.54 -3.22
N GLY A 9 18.08 11.66 -2.83
CA GLY A 9 18.81 12.92 -2.90
C GLY A 9 18.94 13.45 -4.34
N LYS A 10 19.21 12.57 -5.29
CA LYS A 10 19.31 12.95 -6.71
C LYS A 10 17.98 13.41 -7.30
N LEU A 11 16.88 12.92 -6.77
CA LEU A 11 15.55 13.33 -7.20
C LEU A 11 15.10 14.66 -6.56
N GLY A 12 15.98 15.31 -5.79
CA GLY A 12 15.71 16.65 -5.25
C GLY A 12 14.56 16.69 -4.25
N GLY A 13 14.35 15.62 -3.48
CA GLY A 13 13.28 15.55 -2.50
C GLY A 13 11.90 15.30 -3.13
N ARG A 14 11.83 14.95 -4.40
CA ARG A 14 10.57 14.59 -5.06
C ARG A 14 10.01 13.26 -4.62
N VAL A 15 10.84 12.42 -4.05
CA VAL A 15 10.45 11.10 -3.58
C VAL A 15 10.48 11.08 -2.05
N GLU A 16 9.39 10.65 -1.47
CA GLU A 16 9.28 10.41 -0.04
C GLU A 16 9.01 8.93 0.19
N VAL A 17 9.66 8.36 1.20
CA VAL A 17 9.52 6.95 1.56
C VAL A 17 9.05 6.88 3.01
N ILE A 18 7.90 6.24 3.22
CA ILE A 18 7.23 6.21 4.52
C ILE A 18 7.08 4.75 4.94
N PRO A 19 7.66 4.32 6.07
CA PRO A 19 7.44 2.96 6.56
C PRO A 19 6.01 2.82 7.09
N VAL A 20 5.38 1.69 6.77
CA VAL A 20 4.02 1.39 7.19
C VAL A 20 3.90 -0.06 7.64
N GLU A 21 3.01 -0.29 8.61
CA GLU A 21 2.65 -1.64 9.04
C GLU A 21 1.21 -1.64 9.52
N ALA A 22 0.55 -2.78 9.40
CA ALA A 22 -0.81 -2.96 9.87
C ALA A 22 -1.06 -4.41 10.26
N VAL A 23 -1.95 -4.59 11.20
CA VAL A 23 -2.45 -5.90 11.64
C VAL A 23 -3.95 -5.79 11.79
N ASN A 24 -4.68 -6.76 11.21
CA ASN A 24 -6.11 -6.87 11.42
C ASN A 24 -6.45 -8.33 11.77
N SER A 25 -6.78 -8.58 13.02
CA SER A 25 -7.27 -9.86 13.53
C SER A 25 -8.78 -9.85 13.82
N GLY A 26 -9.45 -8.77 13.47
CA GLY A 26 -10.89 -8.62 13.62
C GLY A 26 -11.68 -9.11 12.41
N GLY A 27 -12.82 -8.52 12.16
CA GLY A 27 -13.67 -8.86 11.03
C GLY A 27 -13.20 -8.23 9.71
N ARG A 28 -14.00 -8.41 8.68
CA ARG A 28 -13.79 -7.77 7.38
C ARG A 28 -13.72 -6.26 7.54
N GLY A 29 -12.91 -5.64 6.73
CA GLY A 29 -12.81 -4.18 6.70
C GLY A 29 -11.46 -3.67 6.29
N ASP A 30 -11.37 -2.36 6.28
CA ASP A 30 -10.21 -1.62 5.83
C ASP A 30 -9.34 -1.25 7.03
N THR A 31 -8.03 -1.39 6.86
CA THR A 31 -7.04 -0.83 7.78
C THR A 31 -6.20 0.18 7.03
N ILE A 32 -6.26 1.44 7.45
CA ILE A 32 -5.51 2.51 6.80
C ILE A 32 -4.03 2.37 7.16
N LEU A 33 -3.19 2.26 6.15
CA LEU A 33 -1.74 2.24 6.30
C LEU A 33 -1.18 3.66 6.34
N HIS A 34 -1.66 4.50 5.45
CA HIS A 34 -1.21 5.88 5.34
C HIS A 34 -2.22 6.68 4.52
N THR A 35 -2.35 7.97 4.82
CA THR A 35 -3.18 8.89 4.04
C THR A 35 -2.25 9.93 3.41
N VAL A 36 -2.38 10.12 2.11
CA VAL A 36 -1.60 11.09 1.34
C VAL A 36 -2.51 12.23 0.92
N HIS A 37 -2.09 13.46 1.21
CA HIS A 37 -2.81 14.66 0.78
C HIS A 37 -2.03 15.30 -0.35
N VAL A 38 -2.50 15.09 -1.58
CA VAL A 38 -1.90 15.70 -2.77
C VAL A 38 -2.43 17.13 -2.88
N PRO A 39 -1.54 18.14 -2.98
CA PRO A 39 -1.99 19.53 -3.09
C PRO A 39 -2.84 19.77 -4.34
N ASP A 40 -3.73 20.75 -4.26
CA ASP A 40 -4.57 21.14 -5.39
C ASP A 40 -3.73 21.48 -6.62
N GLY A 41 -4.16 20.96 -7.76
CA GLY A 41 -3.48 21.18 -9.04
C GLY A 41 -2.27 20.29 -9.29
N GLU A 42 -1.94 19.41 -8.33
CA GLU A 42 -0.83 18.46 -8.47
C GLU A 42 -1.35 17.04 -8.68
N SER A 43 -0.51 16.21 -9.29
CA SER A 43 -0.73 14.77 -9.41
C SER A 43 0.54 14.07 -8.97
N TRP A 44 0.40 13.09 -8.09
CA TRP A 44 1.54 12.35 -7.55
C TRP A 44 1.41 10.86 -7.90
N LEU A 45 2.55 10.24 -8.16
CA LEU A 45 2.63 8.78 -8.16
C LEU A 45 2.69 8.31 -6.71
N ILE A 46 1.78 7.44 -6.35
CA ILE A 46 1.73 6.85 -5.02
C ILE A 46 1.83 5.33 -5.19
N ALA A 47 2.79 4.74 -4.50
CA ALA A 47 3.00 3.30 -4.54
C ALA A 47 3.13 2.75 -3.13
N VAL A 48 2.72 1.50 -2.95
CA VAL A 48 2.98 0.75 -1.73
C VAL A 48 3.62 -0.58 -2.11
N ILE A 49 4.68 -0.91 -1.43
CA ILE A 49 5.44 -2.14 -1.66
C ILE A 49 5.74 -2.77 -0.30
N GLY A 50 5.47 -4.05 -0.17
CA GLY A 50 5.79 -4.73 1.06
C GLY A 50 5.36 -6.17 1.09
N ASP A 51 5.40 -6.74 2.28
CA ASP A 51 5.10 -8.14 2.50
C ASP A 51 3.79 -8.28 3.28
N MET A 52 2.88 -9.05 2.71
CA MET A 52 1.61 -9.40 3.32
C MET A 52 1.70 -10.78 3.95
N SER A 53 1.29 -10.88 5.21
CA SER A 53 1.09 -12.17 5.86
C SER A 53 -0.42 -12.40 5.96
N PRO A 54 -1.01 -13.16 5.02
CA PRO A 54 -2.46 -13.28 4.93
C PRO A 54 -3.01 -14.34 5.89
N ALA A 55 -4.23 -14.12 6.34
CA ALA A 55 -4.98 -15.15 7.07
C ALA A 55 -5.38 -16.31 6.15
N SER A 56 -5.54 -16.02 4.86
CA SER A 56 -5.88 -17.03 3.86
C SER A 56 -5.30 -16.65 2.51
N THR A 57 -4.84 -17.65 1.76
CA THR A 57 -4.39 -17.49 0.37
C THR A 57 -5.42 -18.05 -0.62
N VAL A 58 -6.54 -18.54 -0.13
CA VAL A 58 -7.61 -19.06 -0.96
C VAL A 58 -8.31 -17.93 -1.69
N SER A 59 -8.68 -18.14 -2.95
CA SER A 59 -9.41 -17.17 -3.75
C SER A 59 -10.67 -16.70 -3.02
N GLY A 60 -10.84 -15.39 -2.92
CA GLY A 60 -11.93 -14.78 -2.18
C GLY A 60 -11.62 -14.50 -0.72
N GLY A 61 -10.58 -15.13 -0.16
CA GLY A 61 -10.18 -14.94 1.24
C GLY A 61 -8.91 -14.14 1.45
N ALA A 62 -8.08 -14.03 0.41
CA ALA A 62 -6.84 -13.26 0.50
C ALA A 62 -7.12 -11.76 0.64
N PRO A 63 -6.32 -11.04 1.43
CA PRO A 63 -6.49 -9.61 1.58
C PRO A 63 -6.11 -8.85 0.31
N ASP A 64 -6.69 -7.67 0.15
CA ASP A 64 -6.31 -6.74 -0.90
C ASP A 64 -5.44 -5.61 -0.33
N LEU A 65 -4.55 -5.09 -1.15
CA LEU A 65 -3.78 -3.90 -0.87
C LEU A 65 -4.24 -2.82 -1.85
N MET A 66 -4.61 -1.65 -1.35
CA MET A 66 -5.19 -0.59 -2.16
C MET A 66 -4.46 0.73 -2.04
N VAL A 67 -4.36 1.43 -3.15
CA VAL A 67 -3.97 2.84 -3.22
C VAL A 67 -5.14 3.58 -3.87
N GLY A 68 -5.89 4.33 -3.08
CA GLY A 68 -7.13 4.92 -3.55
C GLY A 68 -8.12 3.84 -3.98
N ASP A 69 -8.56 3.88 -5.22
CA ASP A 69 -9.45 2.89 -5.82
C ASP A 69 -8.74 1.78 -6.61
N ILE A 70 -7.41 1.84 -6.68
CA ILE A 70 -6.60 0.84 -7.36
C ILE A 70 -6.22 -0.25 -6.36
N LYS A 71 -6.48 -1.50 -6.70
CA LYS A 71 -6.15 -2.63 -5.83
C LYS A 71 -5.33 -3.69 -6.55
N THR A 72 -4.60 -4.49 -5.76
CA THR A 72 -3.89 -5.66 -6.29
C THR A 72 -4.85 -6.70 -6.80
N ASN A 73 -4.38 -7.47 -7.76
CA ASN A 73 -4.98 -8.76 -8.03
C ASN A 73 -4.67 -9.69 -6.85
N ARG A 74 -5.59 -10.57 -6.54
CA ARG A 74 -5.37 -11.56 -5.49
C ARG A 74 -4.24 -12.49 -5.87
N PHE A 75 -3.43 -12.81 -4.88
CA PHE A 75 -2.26 -13.66 -5.03
C PHE A 75 -2.48 -14.99 -4.31
N ASN A 76 -1.75 -16.02 -4.73
CA ASN A 76 -1.88 -17.36 -4.15
C ASN A 76 -0.68 -17.75 -3.29
N THR A 77 0.52 -17.43 -3.73
CA THR A 77 1.75 -17.96 -3.12
C THR A 77 2.78 -16.88 -2.79
N GLN A 78 2.65 -15.70 -3.34
CA GLN A 78 3.60 -14.62 -3.10
C GLN A 78 3.06 -13.69 -2.03
N ASN A 79 3.90 -13.39 -1.04
CA ASN A 79 3.55 -12.47 0.03
C ASN A 79 3.93 -11.03 -0.31
N ARG A 80 4.89 -10.83 -1.21
CA ARG A 80 5.29 -9.48 -1.63
C ARG A 80 4.26 -8.90 -2.58
N MET A 81 3.81 -7.70 -2.26
CA MET A 81 2.77 -7.02 -3.01
C MET A 81 3.21 -5.60 -3.40
N THR A 82 2.77 -5.17 -4.57
CA THR A 82 3.00 -3.83 -5.08
C THR A 82 1.72 -3.29 -5.69
N VAL A 83 1.34 -2.08 -5.30
CA VAL A 83 0.25 -1.33 -5.93
C VAL A 83 0.76 0.08 -6.19
N ALA A 84 0.50 0.60 -7.37
CA ALA A 84 0.89 1.95 -7.73
C ALA A 84 -0.13 2.61 -8.63
N GLY A 85 -0.24 3.92 -8.54
CA GLY A 85 -1.10 4.72 -9.41
C GLY A 85 -0.81 6.19 -9.28
N VAL A 86 -1.28 6.96 -10.24
CA VAL A 86 -1.19 8.43 -10.23
C VAL A 86 -2.50 8.97 -9.69
N HIS A 87 -2.41 9.82 -8.68
CA HIS A 87 -3.56 10.32 -7.95
C HIS A 87 -3.46 11.81 -7.67
N ASP A 88 -4.62 12.41 -7.47
CA ASP A 88 -4.77 13.75 -6.93
C ASP A 88 -5.66 13.68 -5.67
N GLY A 89 -5.78 14.80 -4.95
CA GLY A 89 -6.62 14.88 -3.78
C GLY A 89 -6.13 14.05 -2.60
N THR A 90 -7.05 13.63 -1.76
CA THR A 90 -6.76 12.78 -0.60
C THR A 90 -6.86 11.32 -0.98
N VAL A 91 -5.77 10.59 -0.75
CA VAL A 91 -5.64 9.19 -1.17
C VAL A 91 -5.33 8.33 0.05
N GLU A 92 -6.14 7.31 0.28
CA GLU A 92 -5.88 6.33 1.34
C GLU A 92 -5.14 5.13 0.77
N VAL A 93 -4.05 4.75 1.46
CA VAL A 93 -3.34 3.49 1.23
C VAL A 93 -3.81 2.54 2.32
N LYS A 94 -4.36 1.39 1.95
CA LYS A 94 -5.03 0.52 2.91
C LYS A 94 -4.89 -0.96 2.59
N MET A 95 -5.01 -1.75 3.65
CA MET A 95 -5.15 -3.19 3.60
C MET A 95 -6.61 -3.54 3.83
N VAL A 96 -7.18 -4.39 2.99
CA VAL A 96 -8.58 -4.81 3.09
C VAL A 96 -8.64 -6.27 3.48
N LYS A 97 -9.24 -6.54 4.63
CA LYS A 97 -9.48 -7.91 5.10
C LYS A 97 -10.79 -8.43 4.51
N ASN A 98 -10.73 -9.59 3.86
CA ASN A 98 -11.85 -10.14 3.10
C ASN A 98 -12.56 -11.32 3.79
N ILE A 99 -12.04 -11.77 4.94
CA ILE A 99 -12.67 -12.84 5.72
C ILE A 99 -12.83 -12.43 7.17
N THR A 100 -13.69 -13.13 7.90
CA THR A 100 -14.05 -12.78 9.28
C THR A 100 -13.16 -13.43 10.32
N SER A 101 -12.26 -14.33 9.93
CA SER A 101 -11.38 -15.06 10.85
C SER A 101 -9.91 -14.89 10.48
N GLY A 102 -9.04 -15.17 11.45
CA GLY A 102 -7.61 -15.10 11.26
C GLY A 102 -7.07 -13.66 11.27
N THR A 103 -5.79 -13.55 10.97
CA THR A 103 -5.06 -12.28 11.03
C THR A 103 -4.39 -12.01 9.70
N ASP A 104 -4.64 -10.84 9.13
CA ASP A 104 -3.87 -10.29 8.04
C ASP A 104 -2.89 -9.26 8.62
N SER A 105 -1.64 -9.29 8.16
CA SER A 105 -0.68 -8.27 8.53
C SER A 105 0.15 -7.84 7.32
N PHE A 106 0.61 -6.60 7.34
CA PHE A 106 1.39 -6.02 6.28
C PHE A 106 2.53 -5.20 6.85
N THR A 107 3.70 -5.32 6.25
CA THR A 107 4.88 -4.49 6.55
C THR A 107 5.53 -4.05 5.26
N GLY A 108 5.73 -2.76 5.09
CA GLY A 108 6.32 -2.24 3.87
C GLY A 108 6.52 -0.74 3.91
N HIS A 109 6.47 -0.13 2.73
CA HIS A 109 6.71 1.29 2.57
C HIS A 109 5.73 1.87 1.56
N VAL A 110 5.31 3.11 1.82
CA VAL A 110 4.60 3.94 0.86
C VAL A 110 5.61 4.89 0.24
N TYR A 111 5.57 4.98 -1.07
CA TYR A 111 6.42 5.88 -1.86
C TYR A 111 5.54 6.93 -2.51
N THR A 112 5.90 8.19 -2.35
CA THR A 112 5.22 9.28 -3.04
C THR A 112 6.21 9.99 -3.94
N VAL A 113 5.82 10.22 -5.19
CA VAL A 113 6.65 10.90 -6.19
C VAL A 113 5.86 12.05 -6.75
N LYS A 114 6.36 13.25 -6.57
CA LYS A 114 5.77 14.48 -7.16
C LYS A 114 6.10 14.51 -8.64
N LEU A 115 5.09 14.58 -9.45
CA LEU A 115 5.23 14.60 -10.89
C LEU A 115 5.35 16.02 -11.45
#